data_a0a1181c0d7d44a960b0a12d96fbe0a9
#
_entry.id   a0a1181c0d7d44a960b0a12d96fbe0a9
#
_cell.length_a   1.000
_cell.length_b   1.000
_cell.length_c   1.000
_cell.angle_alpha   90.00
_cell.angle_beta   90.00
_cell.angle_gamma   90.00
#
_symmetry.space_group_name_H-M   'P 1'
#
loop_
_entity.id
_entity.type
_entity.pdbx_description
1 polymer ?
#
loop_
_entity_poly.entity_id
_entity_poly.type
_entity_poly.pdbx_seq_one_letter_code
_entity_poly.pdbx_strand_id
1 'polypeptide(L)'
;MLQNYVNYHRFKCYICQKFILLKIGIIKEGKTPPDKRVPLSPKQCKWIKDNYPHLDLVVQKSPIRKYKDQDYSNLGIKLVDQLNDCDVLLGVKEVPIDQLIPSKMYFFFSHTLKKQPYNRNLLQAIIQKNIQLVDWETITNAKGQRLIAFGRFAGIVGCFNGLLGYGLKNNSYALKRAYLCEDRQEMEGELSKIQLPNNFKLVITGGGRVSQGAMEVLEKTNIKKVFPEDFLAKEFNFPVFTQLDVEDYIKRDDNQSFNKSDFFNDPKGYSSTFMSYAQKADLYVACHY
;
A
#
# COMPACT_ATOMS: atom_id res chain seq x y z
N MET A 1 35.94 39.70 -30.17
CA MET A 1 34.55 39.97 -29.72
C MET A 1 33.46 39.33 -30.61
N LEU A 2 33.78 38.61 -31.66
CA LEU A 2 32.80 37.94 -32.56
C LEU A 2 32.58 36.44 -32.27
N GLN A 3 33.43 35.81 -31.45
CA GLN A 3 33.36 34.39 -31.16
C GLN A 3 32.32 34.01 -30.08
N ASN A 4 31.94 34.98 -29.25
CA ASN A 4 30.93 34.76 -28.20
C ASN A 4 29.46 34.90 -28.68
N TYR A 5 29.23 35.54 -29.85
CA TYR A 5 27.89 35.68 -30.41
C TYR A 5 27.38 34.42 -31.13
N VAL A 6 28.29 33.61 -31.68
CA VAL A 6 27.92 32.37 -32.42
C VAL A 6 27.46 31.26 -31.45
N ASN A 7 27.97 31.25 -30.21
CA ASN A 7 27.56 30.27 -29.23
C ASN A 7 26.18 30.55 -28.58
N TYR A 8 25.76 31.84 -28.51
CA TYR A 8 24.47 32.20 -27.95
C TYR A 8 23.30 31.85 -28.92
N HIS A 9 23.52 31.91 -30.24
CA HIS A 9 22.52 31.50 -31.24
C HIS A 9 22.41 29.97 -31.38
N ARG A 10 23.50 29.22 -31.15
CA ARG A 10 23.43 27.74 -31.10
C ARG A 10 22.69 27.23 -29.88
N PHE A 11 22.83 27.88 -28.74
CA PHE A 11 22.05 27.50 -27.52
C PHE A 11 20.55 27.80 -27.67
N LYS A 12 20.16 28.87 -28.35
CA LYS A 12 18.72 29.15 -28.61
C LYS A 12 18.07 28.14 -29.59
N CYS A 13 18.82 27.54 -30.49
CA CYS A 13 18.31 26.54 -31.42
C CYS A 13 18.12 25.15 -30.75
N TYR A 14 18.83 24.85 -29.66
CA TYR A 14 18.60 23.63 -28.86
C TYR A 14 17.38 23.71 -27.95
N ILE A 15 16.94 24.91 -27.58
CA ILE A 15 15.71 25.12 -26.76
C ILE A 15 14.44 25.08 -27.63
N CYS A 16 14.58 25.18 -28.96
CA CYS A 16 13.50 24.87 -29.92
C CYS A 16 13.37 23.37 -30.24
N GLN A 17 14.01 22.50 -29.47
CA GLN A 17 13.70 21.08 -29.52
C GLN A 17 12.25 20.92 -29.05
N LYS A 18 11.36 20.51 -30.00
CA LYS A 18 10.03 19.97 -29.81
C LYS A 18 9.79 19.67 -28.34
N PHE A 19 8.85 20.33 -27.71
CA PHE A 19 8.21 19.77 -26.52
C PHE A 19 7.71 18.38 -26.93
N ILE A 20 8.54 17.38 -26.72
CA ILE A 20 8.10 16.00 -26.88
C ILE A 20 7.03 15.84 -25.84
N LEU A 21 5.80 15.77 -26.29
CA LEU A 21 4.65 15.53 -25.44
C LEU A 21 4.85 14.15 -24.84
N LEU A 22 5.29 14.09 -23.58
CA LEU A 22 5.51 12.82 -22.90
C LEU A 22 4.18 12.08 -22.79
N LYS A 23 4.10 10.91 -23.42
CA LYS A 23 2.88 10.10 -23.40
C LYS A 23 2.94 9.04 -22.31
N ILE A 24 1.99 9.14 -21.38
CA ILE A 24 1.89 8.25 -20.23
C ILE A 24 0.67 7.34 -20.40
N GLY A 25 0.89 6.04 -20.30
CA GLY A 25 -0.16 5.02 -20.39
C GLY A 25 -0.40 4.33 -19.04
N ILE A 26 -1.66 4.30 -18.59
CA ILE A 26 -2.06 3.45 -17.45
C ILE A 26 -2.39 2.07 -17.99
N ILE A 27 -1.68 1.06 -17.52
CA ILE A 27 -1.81 -0.33 -17.93
C ILE A 27 -3.06 -0.95 -17.29
N LYS A 28 -3.75 -1.82 -17.99
CA LYS A 28 -4.65 -2.80 -17.37
C LYS A 28 -3.82 -3.85 -16.65
N GLU A 29 -4.18 -4.19 -15.43
CA GLU A 29 -3.48 -5.25 -14.70
C GLU A 29 -3.72 -6.60 -15.38
N GLY A 30 -2.64 -7.34 -15.63
CA GLY A 30 -2.66 -8.64 -16.31
C GLY A 30 -2.29 -9.82 -15.42
N LYS A 31 -1.96 -9.58 -14.15
CA LYS A 31 -1.54 -10.63 -13.20
C LYS A 31 -2.67 -11.60 -12.83
N THR A 32 -2.31 -12.84 -12.57
CA THR A 32 -3.19 -13.85 -11.98
C THR A 32 -2.73 -14.16 -10.54
N PRO A 33 -3.63 -14.15 -9.54
CA PRO A 33 -5.05 -13.76 -9.61
C PRO A 33 -5.25 -12.29 -9.99
N PRO A 34 -6.42 -11.91 -10.54
CA PRO A 34 -6.69 -10.56 -11.02
C PRO A 34 -6.54 -9.49 -9.93
N ASP A 35 -5.83 -8.41 -10.26
CA ASP A 35 -5.74 -7.22 -9.43
C ASP A 35 -6.65 -6.12 -10.01
N LYS A 36 -7.51 -5.55 -9.17
CA LYS A 36 -8.48 -4.52 -9.58
C LYS A 36 -8.01 -3.11 -9.30
N ARG A 37 -6.83 -2.95 -8.68
CA ARG A 37 -6.27 -1.63 -8.36
C ARG A 37 -5.83 -0.89 -9.61
N VAL A 38 -5.65 0.41 -9.47
CA VAL A 38 -5.12 1.29 -10.50
C VAL A 38 -4.03 2.17 -9.88
N PRO A 39 -2.98 2.54 -10.63
CA PRO A 39 -1.97 3.48 -10.13
C PRO A 39 -2.54 4.90 -9.95
N LEU A 40 -3.50 5.28 -10.77
CA LEU A 40 -4.18 6.59 -10.72
C LEU A 40 -5.69 6.40 -10.88
N SER A 41 -6.46 6.96 -9.95
CA SER A 41 -7.92 7.03 -10.06
C SER A 41 -8.36 8.01 -11.17
N PRO A 42 -9.62 7.95 -11.66
CA PRO A 42 -10.14 8.89 -12.65
C PRO A 42 -9.96 10.35 -12.25
N LYS A 43 -10.19 10.69 -10.96
CA LYS A 43 -10.01 12.05 -10.43
C LYS A 43 -8.54 12.49 -10.45
N GLN A 44 -7.60 11.59 -10.14
CA GLN A 44 -6.17 11.89 -10.22
C GLN A 44 -5.71 12.07 -11.66
N CYS A 45 -6.21 11.26 -12.60
CA CYS A 45 -5.94 11.44 -14.02
C CYS A 45 -6.43 12.79 -14.52
N LYS A 46 -7.65 13.19 -14.12
CA LYS A 46 -8.21 14.51 -14.45
C LYS A 46 -7.35 15.64 -13.88
N TRP A 47 -6.93 15.52 -12.61
CA TRP A 47 -6.06 16.50 -11.97
C TRP A 47 -4.73 16.64 -12.70
N ILE A 48 -4.08 15.53 -13.11
CA ILE A 48 -2.84 15.56 -13.89
C ILE A 48 -3.08 16.27 -15.23
N LYS A 49 -4.13 15.91 -15.95
CA LYS A 49 -4.46 16.53 -17.25
C LYS A 49 -4.66 18.04 -17.14
N ASP A 50 -5.30 18.51 -16.07
CA ASP A 50 -5.58 19.93 -15.87
C ASP A 50 -4.35 20.73 -15.45
N ASN A 51 -3.46 20.13 -14.65
CA ASN A 51 -2.30 20.81 -14.08
C ASN A 51 -1.01 20.63 -14.90
N TYR A 52 -0.95 19.60 -15.76
CA TYR A 52 0.21 19.28 -16.59
C TYR A 52 -0.19 19.07 -18.05
N PRO A 53 -0.63 20.13 -18.77
CA PRO A 53 -1.17 20.02 -20.14
C PRO A 53 -0.14 19.56 -21.18
N HIS A 54 1.15 19.55 -20.83
CA HIS A 54 2.24 19.02 -21.64
C HIS A 54 2.40 17.49 -21.53
N LEU A 55 1.60 16.81 -20.69
CA LEU A 55 1.55 15.36 -20.58
C LEU A 55 0.34 14.81 -21.32
N ASP A 56 0.54 13.87 -22.24
CA ASP A 56 -0.56 13.11 -22.85
C ASP A 56 -0.82 11.84 -22.02
N LEU A 57 -1.89 11.87 -21.22
CA LEU A 57 -2.27 10.76 -20.36
C LEU A 57 -3.40 9.95 -20.99
N VAL A 58 -3.15 8.67 -21.20
CA VAL A 58 -4.14 7.72 -21.71
C VAL A 58 -4.30 6.52 -20.79
N VAL A 59 -5.45 5.87 -20.83
CA VAL A 59 -5.75 4.72 -19.98
C VAL A 59 -6.14 3.53 -20.87
N GLN A 60 -5.49 2.39 -20.67
CA GLN A 60 -5.83 1.16 -21.38
C GLN A 60 -7.19 0.65 -20.89
N LYS A 61 -8.09 0.28 -21.81
CA LYS A 61 -9.41 -0.30 -21.48
C LYS A 61 -9.25 -1.56 -20.64
N SER A 62 -10.10 -1.73 -19.62
CA SER A 62 -10.04 -2.88 -18.73
C SER A 62 -11.42 -3.29 -18.21
N PRO A 63 -11.82 -4.54 -18.37
CA PRO A 63 -13.10 -5.04 -17.84
C PRO A 63 -13.05 -5.37 -16.35
N ILE A 64 -11.84 -5.42 -15.73
CA ILE A 64 -11.66 -5.97 -14.37
C ILE A 64 -11.31 -4.94 -13.31
N ARG A 65 -10.78 -3.77 -13.68
CA ARG A 65 -10.34 -2.76 -12.69
C ARG A 65 -11.53 -2.21 -11.88
N LYS A 66 -11.24 -1.71 -10.68
CA LYS A 66 -12.26 -1.17 -9.76
C LYS A 66 -13.01 0.01 -10.38
N TYR A 67 -12.32 0.95 -11.02
CA TYR A 67 -12.93 2.04 -11.77
C TYR A 67 -13.25 1.60 -13.19
N LYS A 68 -14.49 1.76 -13.62
CA LYS A 68 -14.94 1.39 -14.97
C LYS A 68 -14.34 2.33 -16.02
N ASP A 69 -14.28 1.89 -17.27
CA ASP A 69 -13.85 2.69 -18.41
C ASP A 69 -14.65 4.01 -18.48
N GLN A 70 -15.96 3.94 -18.22
CA GLN A 70 -16.84 5.10 -18.22
C GLN A 70 -16.44 6.17 -17.18
N ASP A 71 -15.90 5.77 -16.02
CA ASP A 71 -15.49 6.72 -14.97
C ASP A 71 -14.34 7.62 -15.45
N TYR A 72 -13.45 7.09 -16.30
CA TYR A 72 -12.37 7.83 -16.93
C TYR A 72 -12.87 8.70 -18.08
N SER A 73 -13.67 8.13 -18.97
CA SER A 73 -14.19 8.87 -20.14
C SER A 73 -15.11 10.03 -19.76
N ASN A 74 -15.92 9.89 -18.71
CA ASN A 74 -16.76 10.99 -18.18
C ASN A 74 -15.93 12.20 -17.70
N LEU A 75 -14.66 11.98 -17.33
CA LEU A 75 -13.73 13.05 -16.97
C LEU A 75 -12.83 13.48 -18.13
N GLY A 76 -13.16 13.07 -19.36
CA GLY A 76 -12.43 13.42 -20.57
C GLY A 76 -11.05 12.78 -20.67
N ILE A 77 -10.81 11.65 -19.98
CA ILE A 77 -9.58 10.87 -20.13
C ILE A 77 -9.73 9.90 -21.29
N LYS A 78 -8.73 9.92 -22.18
CA LYS A 78 -8.72 9.09 -23.39
C LYS A 78 -8.49 7.62 -23.04
N LEU A 79 -9.37 6.74 -23.54
CA LEU A 79 -9.25 5.31 -23.44
C LEU A 79 -8.63 4.74 -24.73
N VAL A 80 -7.73 3.76 -24.58
CA VAL A 80 -7.05 3.11 -25.69
C VAL A 80 -7.03 1.59 -25.49
N ASP A 81 -6.91 0.85 -26.59
CA ASP A 81 -6.78 -0.61 -26.54
C ASP A 81 -5.31 -1.04 -26.37
N GLN A 82 -4.38 -0.26 -26.94
CA GLN A 82 -2.95 -0.54 -26.94
C GLN A 82 -2.14 0.68 -26.45
N LEU A 83 -0.96 0.43 -25.88
CA LEU A 83 -0.08 1.44 -25.30
C LEU A 83 1.29 1.53 -25.99
N ASN A 84 1.42 0.99 -27.21
CA ASN A 84 2.69 0.92 -27.93
C ASN A 84 3.31 2.29 -28.21
N ASP A 85 2.50 3.32 -28.36
CA ASP A 85 2.90 4.70 -28.63
C ASP A 85 3.15 5.52 -27.33
N CYS A 86 3.01 4.93 -26.15
CA CYS A 86 3.34 5.58 -24.89
C CYS A 86 4.84 5.45 -24.59
N ASP A 87 5.40 6.47 -23.93
CA ASP A 87 6.80 6.50 -23.50
C ASP A 87 6.94 5.87 -22.11
N VAL A 88 5.98 6.15 -21.23
CA VAL A 88 5.94 5.71 -19.83
C VAL A 88 4.68 4.91 -19.57
N LEU A 89 4.81 3.80 -18.89
CA LEU A 89 3.73 2.87 -18.59
C LEU A 89 3.61 2.68 -17.07
N LEU A 90 2.43 3.01 -16.51
CA LEU A 90 2.15 2.94 -15.09
C LEU A 90 1.24 1.75 -14.79
N GLY A 91 1.69 0.84 -13.95
CA GLY A 91 0.93 -0.29 -13.42
C GLY A 91 1.03 -0.39 -11.90
N VAL A 92 0.36 -1.34 -11.30
CA VAL A 92 0.43 -1.65 -9.87
C VAL A 92 1.24 -2.90 -9.63
N LYS A 93 0.92 -4.01 -10.32
CA LYS A 93 1.55 -5.32 -10.12
C LYS A 93 2.44 -5.71 -11.30
N GLU A 94 3.11 -6.85 -11.13
CA GLU A 94 3.98 -7.42 -12.16
C GLU A 94 3.22 -7.57 -13.49
N VAL A 95 3.79 -7.00 -14.54
CA VAL A 95 3.25 -7.15 -15.90
C VAL A 95 3.65 -8.52 -16.44
N PRO A 96 2.70 -9.32 -16.98
CA PRO A 96 3.03 -10.57 -17.66
C PRO A 96 4.09 -10.38 -18.75
N ILE A 97 5.02 -11.33 -18.87
CA ILE A 97 6.21 -11.20 -19.75
C ILE A 97 5.82 -11.02 -21.23
N ASP A 98 4.76 -11.67 -21.66
CA ASP A 98 4.18 -11.58 -23.00
C ASP A 98 3.52 -10.22 -23.30
N GLN A 99 3.16 -9.47 -22.24
CA GLN A 99 2.54 -8.14 -22.35
C GLN A 99 3.54 -7.00 -22.22
N LEU A 100 4.81 -7.29 -21.94
CA LEU A 100 5.87 -6.29 -21.84
C LEU A 100 6.22 -5.73 -23.22
N ILE A 101 6.05 -4.42 -23.39
CA ILE A 101 6.42 -3.67 -24.60
C ILE A 101 7.91 -3.28 -24.51
N PRO A 102 8.75 -3.66 -25.47
CA PRO A 102 10.19 -3.34 -25.44
C PRO A 102 10.50 -1.85 -25.44
N SER A 103 11.64 -1.48 -24.86
CA SER A 103 12.22 -0.12 -24.88
C SER A 103 11.33 0.97 -24.29
N LYS A 104 10.46 0.62 -23.33
CA LYS A 104 9.60 1.55 -22.60
C LYS A 104 10.08 1.74 -21.17
N MET A 105 9.67 2.85 -20.55
CA MET A 105 9.81 3.05 -19.10
C MET A 105 8.57 2.52 -18.40
N TYR A 106 8.76 1.67 -17.38
CA TYR A 106 7.68 1.07 -16.61
C TYR A 106 7.77 1.44 -15.14
N PHE A 107 6.62 1.66 -14.53
CA PHE A 107 6.46 1.82 -13.09
C PHE A 107 5.46 0.78 -12.56
N PHE A 108 5.93 -0.17 -11.77
CA PHE A 108 5.09 -1.15 -11.06
C PHE A 108 5.86 -1.80 -9.91
N PHE A 109 5.16 -2.51 -9.01
CA PHE A 109 5.77 -3.35 -7.97
C PHE A 109 6.23 -4.66 -8.62
N SER A 110 7.50 -4.75 -8.95
CA SER A 110 8.06 -5.93 -9.62
C SER A 110 8.39 -7.06 -8.66
N HIS A 111 8.64 -6.73 -7.39
CA HIS A 111 9.17 -7.62 -6.36
C HIS A 111 10.49 -8.31 -6.72
N THR A 112 11.15 -7.90 -7.81
CA THR A 112 12.44 -8.48 -8.26
C THR A 112 13.55 -8.19 -7.26
N LEU A 113 13.47 -7.07 -6.52
CA LEU A 113 14.39 -6.69 -5.45
C LEU A 113 14.51 -7.80 -4.38
N LYS A 114 13.44 -8.56 -4.13
CA LYS A 114 13.40 -9.63 -3.13
C LYS A 114 14.13 -10.91 -3.57
N LYS A 115 14.63 -10.95 -4.81
CA LYS A 115 15.39 -12.07 -5.39
C LYS A 115 14.69 -13.44 -5.29
N GLN A 116 13.36 -13.45 -5.24
CA GLN A 116 12.58 -14.67 -5.20
C GLN A 116 12.64 -15.40 -6.54
N PRO A 117 12.82 -16.72 -6.57
CA PRO A 117 13.05 -17.48 -7.81
C PRO A 117 12.00 -17.25 -8.88
N TYR A 118 10.71 -17.14 -8.51
CA TYR A 118 9.62 -16.96 -9.46
C TYR A 118 9.66 -15.61 -10.20
N ASN A 119 10.35 -14.59 -9.66
CA ASN A 119 10.48 -13.27 -10.30
C ASN A 119 11.72 -13.17 -11.21
N ARG A 120 12.56 -14.20 -11.26
CA ARG A 120 13.79 -14.21 -12.08
C ARG A 120 13.49 -14.01 -13.55
N ASN A 121 12.51 -14.75 -14.08
CA ASN A 121 12.15 -14.68 -15.50
C ASN A 121 11.63 -13.30 -15.89
N LEU A 122 10.87 -12.64 -15.00
CA LEU A 122 10.42 -11.27 -15.22
C LEU A 122 11.61 -10.29 -15.33
N LEU A 123 12.58 -10.38 -14.42
CA LEU A 123 13.76 -9.52 -14.45
C LEU A 123 14.60 -9.76 -15.73
N GLN A 124 14.78 -11.01 -16.12
CA GLN A 124 15.48 -11.35 -17.35
C GLN A 124 14.77 -10.79 -18.60
N ALA A 125 13.44 -10.90 -18.66
CA ALA A 125 12.66 -10.35 -19.76
C ALA A 125 12.74 -8.81 -19.83
N ILE A 126 12.73 -8.13 -18.68
CA ILE A 126 12.90 -6.67 -18.59
C ILE A 126 14.25 -6.25 -19.18
N ILE A 127 15.32 -6.96 -18.81
CA ILE A 127 16.67 -6.69 -19.35
C ILE A 127 16.73 -6.97 -20.86
N GLN A 128 16.25 -8.14 -21.30
CA GLN A 128 16.27 -8.55 -22.72
C GLN A 128 15.45 -7.61 -23.62
N LYS A 129 14.35 -7.08 -23.09
CA LYS A 129 13.49 -6.14 -23.83
C LYS A 129 13.96 -4.68 -23.73
N ASN A 130 15.13 -4.41 -23.13
CA ASN A 130 15.67 -3.05 -22.93
C ASN A 130 14.65 -2.12 -22.25
N ILE A 131 13.96 -2.60 -21.22
CA ILE A 131 12.96 -1.85 -20.46
C ILE A 131 13.65 -1.11 -19.30
N GLN A 132 13.33 0.17 -19.13
CA GLN A 132 13.69 0.92 -17.94
C GLN A 132 12.63 0.70 -16.87
N LEU A 133 12.92 -0.11 -15.83
CA LEU A 133 12.02 -0.35 -14.72
C LEU A 133 12.30 0.62 -13.58
N VAL A 134 11.26 1.31 -13.14
CA VAL A 134 11.21 2.05 -11.87
C VAL A 134 10.26 1.28 -10.93
N ASP A 135 10.82 0.53 -10.00
CA ASP A 135 10.00 -0.22 -9.04
C ASP A 135 9.45 0.73 -7.97
N TRP A 136 8.13 0.75 -7.77
CA TRP A 136 7.49 1.54 -6.71
C TRP A 136 8.07 1.25 -5.33
N GLU A 137 8.59 0.04 -5.10
CA GLU A 137 9.16 -0.37 -3.82
C GLU A 137 10.48 0.34 -3.50
N THR A 138 11.19 0.83 -4.51
CA THR A 138 12.51 1.47 -4.36
C THR A 138 12.44 2.99 -4.24
N ILE A 139 11.27 3.59 -4.44
CA ILE A 139 11.11 5.05 -4.36
C ILE A 139 11.07 5.47 -2.89
N THR A 140 12.11 6.18 -2.46
CA THR A 140 12.28 6.63 -1.08
C THR A 140 12.47 8.15 -0.99
N ASN A 141 12.23 8.71 0.20
CA ASN A 141 12.63 10.08 0.53
C ASN A 141 14.12 10.13 0.93
N ALA A 142 14.62 11.34 1.23
CA ALA A 142 16.00 11.55 1.66
C ALA A 142 16.39 10.80 2.96
N LYS A 143 15.41 10.34 3.75
CA LYS A 143 15.61 9.55 4.97
C LYS A 143 15.53 8.04 4.71
N GLY A 144 15.48 7.58 3.45
CA GLY A 144 15.35 6.18 3.08
C GLY A 144 13.95 5.57 3.29
N GLN A 145 12.95 6.38 3.66
CA GLN A 145 11.59 5.88 3.90
C GLN A 145 10.85 5.73 2.56
N ARG A 146 10.21 4.58 2.35
CA ARG A 146 9.42 4.30 1.15
C ARG A 146 8.27 5.29 1.02
N LEU A 147 8.18 5.96 -0.15
CA LEU A 147 7.10 6.90 -0.45
C LEU A 147 5.82 6.18 -0.85
N ILE A 148 5.93 5.07 -1.57
CA ILE A 148 4.78 4.30 -2.04
C ILE A 148 4.73 2.97 -1.28
N ALA A 149 3.70 2.81 -0.44
CA ALA A 149 3.47 1.62 0.35
C ALA A 149 2.00 1.52 0.76
N PHE A 150 1.53 0.30 0.96
CA PHE A 150 0.13 0.01 1.32
C PHE A 150 -0.07 -0.30 2.81
N GLY A 151 0.91 0.02 3.69
CA GLY A 151 0.86 -0.33 5.12
C GLY A 151 -0.41 0.14 5.83
N ARG A 152 -0.82 1.40 5.64
CA ARG A 152 -2.07 1.93 6.21
C ARG A 152 -3.30 1.10 5.77
N PHE A 153 -3.42 0.80 4.48
CA PHE A 153 -4.52 0.00 3.94
C PHE A 153 -4.44 -1.47 4.39
N ALA A 154 -3.24 -2.01 4.56
CA ALA A 154 -3.07 -3.35 5.13
C ALA A 154 -3.63 -3.40 6.57
N GLY A 155 -3.38 -2.37 7.38
CA GLY A 155 -3.94 -2.25 8.72
C GLY A 155 -5.46 -2.12 8.73
N ILE A 156 -6.02 -1.26 7.87
CA ILE A 156 -7.48 -1.10 7.72
C ILE A 156 -8.13 -2.44 7.39
N VAL A 157 -7.70 -3.10 6.32
CA VAL A 157 -8.31 -4.36 5.88
C VAL A 157 -7.98 -5.50 6.83
N GLY A 158 -6.78 -5.53 7.40
CA GLY A 158 -6.36 -6.57 8.34
C GLY A 158 -7.18 -6.55 9.63
N CYS A 159 -7.36 -5.38 10.24
CA CYS A 159 -8.19 -5.22 11.44
C CYS A 159 -9.67 -5.56 11.15
N PHE A 160 -10.21 -5.04 10.06
CA PHE A 160 -11.57 -5.37 9.62
C PHE A 160 -11.77 -6.88 9.43
N ASN A 161 -10.83 -7.55 8.75
CA ASN A 161 -10.89 -9.00 8.55
C ASN A 161 -10.70 -9.79 9.85
N GLY A 162 -9.91 -9.27 10.79
CA GLY A 162 -9.80 -9.84 12.14
C GLY A 162 -11.16 -9.85 12.86
N LEU A 163 -11.86 -8.71 12.86
CA LEU A 163 -13.21 -8.60 13.43
C LEU A 163 -14.20 -9.48 12.68
N LEU A 164 -14.19 -9.52 11.35
CA LEU A 164 -15.01 -10.46 10.57
C LEU A 164 -14.71 -11.91 10.95
N GLY A 165 -13.43 -12.29 11.07
CA GLY A 165 -13.02 -13.63 11.45
C GLY A 165 -13.51 -14.01 12.84
N TYR A 166 -13.46 -13.09 13.79
CA TYR A 166 -14.01 -13.30 15.13
C TYR A 166 -15.52 -13.58 15.11
N GLY A 167 -16.29 -12.75 14.38
CA GLY A 167 -17.72 -12.94 14.25
C GLY A 167 -18.10 -14.29 13.64
N LEU A 168 -17.41 -14.68 12.57
CA LEU A 168 -17.62 -15.98 11.89
C LEU A 168 -17.23 -17.16 12.81
N LYS A 169 -16.10 -17.07 13.51
CA LYS A 169 -15.64 -18.14 14.43
C LYS A 169 -16.63 -18.38 15.56
N ASN A 170 -17.26 -17.33 16.09
CA ASN A 170 -18.17 -17.40 17.22
C ASN A 170 -19.65 -17.44 16.82
N ASN A 171 -19.96 -17.46 15.50
CA ASN A 171 -21.33 -17.40 14.96
C ASN A 171 -22.16 -16.24 15.53
N SER A 172 -21.52 -15.10 15.83
CA SER A 172 -22.17 -13.94 16.49
C SER A 172 -22.65 -12.88 15.50
N TYR A 173 -21.88 -12.63 14.44
CA TYR A 173 -22.20 -11.71 13.34
C TYR A 173 -21.40 -12.04 12.09
N ALA A 174 -21.83 -11.50 10.94
CA ALA A 174 -21.11 -11.58 9.69
C ALA A 174 -21.02 -10.20 9.02
N LEU A 175 -19.82 -9.83 8.56
CA LEU A 175 -19.56 -8.61 7.80
C LEU A 175 -19.41 -8.95 6.31
N LYS A 176 -19.83 -8.05 5.44
CA LYS A 176 -19.49 -8.13 4.02
C LYS A 176 -17.97 -8.02 3.86
N ARG A 177 -17.35 -8.92 3.11
CA ARG A 177 -15.89 -8.91 2.94
C ARG A 177 -15.44 -7.61 2.30
N ALA A 178 -14.34 -7.02 2.78
CA ALA A 178 -13.83 -5.72 2.33
C ALA A 178 -13.67 -5.61 0.80
N TYR A 179 -13.21 -6.68 0.13
CA TYR A 179 -13.04 -6.67 -1.32
C TYR A 179 -14.35 -6.71 -2.12
N LEU A 180 -15.48 -7.00 -1.47
CA LEU A 180 -16.83 -6.96 -2.06
C LEU A 180 -17.52 -5.61 -1.85
N CYS A 181 -17.01 -4.77 -0.93
CA CYS A 181 -17.54 -3.45 -0.68
C CYS A 181 -17.21 -2.52 -1.87
N GLU A 182 -18.14 -1.63 -2.16
CA GLU A 182 -17.95 -0.64 -3.22
C GLU A 182 -16.82 0.33 -2.89
N ASP A 183 -16.80 0.80 -1.66
CA ASP A 183 -15.79 1.72 -1.14
C ASP A 183 -15.53 1.53 0.36
N ARG A 184 -14.71 2.44 0.92
CA ARG A 184 -14.42 2.45 2.35
C ARG A 184 -15.64 2.78 3.20
N GLN A 185 -16.52 3.65 2.73
CA GLN A 185 -17.71 4.05 3.49
C GLN A 185 -18.65 2.86 3.70
N GLU A 186 -18.87 2.05 2.66
CA GLU A 186 -19.64 0.81 2.78
C GLU A 186 -18.97 -0.18 3.75
N MET A 187 -17.65 -0.36 3.63
CA MET A 187 -16.90 -1.22 4.53
C MET A 187 -17.00 -0.75 6.01
N GLU A 188 -16.88 0.55 6.26
CA GLU A 188 -17.06 1.11 7.61
C GLU A 188 -18.50 0.96 8.11
N GLY A 189 -19.49 1.06 7.24
CA GLY A 189 -20.90 0.82 7.56
C GLY A 189 -21.16 -0.61 8.07
N GLU A 190 -20.43 -1.60 7.58
CA GLU A 190 -20.52 -2.99 8.05
C GLU A 190 -20.13 -3.14 9.53
N LEU A 191 -19.27 -2.26 10.05
CA LEU A 191 -18.83 -2.31 11.45
C LEU A 191 -19.98 -2.12 12.46
N SER A 192 -21.10 -1.51 12.05
CA SER A 192 -22.31 -1.38 12.88
C SER A 192 -22.97 -2.72 13.22
N LYS A 193 -22.65 -3.78 12.49
CA LYS A 193 -23.19 -5.14 12.73
C LYS A 193 -22.42 -5.90 13.81
N ILE A 194 -21.29 -5.35 14.29
CA ILE A 194 -20.42 -6.03 15.25
C ILE A 194 -21.13 -6.20 16.58
N GLN A 195 -21.14 -7.44 17.06
CA GLN A 195 -21.67 -7.84 18.36
C GLN A 195 -20.56 -8.56 19.12
N LEU A 196 -19.99 -7.89 20.10
CA LEU A 196 -18.90 -8.42 20.94
C LEU A 196 -19.38 -8.63 22.37
N PRO A 197 -18.89 -9.64 23.08
CA PRO A 197 -19.14 -9.78 24.49
C PRO A 197 -18.55 -8.60 25.28
N ASN A 198 -19.15 -8.26 26.41
CA ASN A 198 -18.70 -7.13 27.23
C ASN A 198 -17.25 -7.25 27.73
N ASN A 199 -16.77 -8.46 27.89
CA ASN A 199 -15.39 -8.72 28.33
C ASN A 199 -14.41 -8.93 27.16
N PHE A 200 -14.79 -8.62 25.92
CA PHE A 200 -13.93 -8.80 24.74
C PHE A 200 -12.65 -7.98 24.85
N LYS A 201 -11.52 -8.63 24.59
CA LYS A 201 -10.17 -8.05 24.66
C LYS A 201 -9.42 -8.21 23.33
N LEU A 202 -8.95 -7.12 22.74
CA LEU A 202 -8.17 -7.11 21.51
C LEU A 202 -6.77 -6.53 21.73
N VAL A 203 -5.75 -7.18 21.17
CA VAL A 203 -4.36 -6.68 21.19
C VAL A 203 -3.93 -6.28 19.79
N ILE A 204 -3.30 -5.10 19.67
CA ILE A 204 -2.59 -4.65 18.49
C ILE A 204 -1.10 -4.51 18.83
N THR A 205 -0.20 -4.97 17.99
CA THR A 205 1.23 -4.68 18.12
C THR A 205 1.71 -3.75 17.02
N GLY A 206 2.65 -2.87 17.37
CA GLY A 206 3.32 -1.92 16.47
C GLY A 206 2.76 -0.52 16.48
N GLY A 207 3.63 0.45 16.19
CA GLY A 207 3.35 1.90 16.18
C GLY A 207 3.41 2.56 14.79
N GLY A 208 3.56 1.76 13.70
CA GLY A 208 3.78 2.25 12.35
C GLY A 208 2.50 2.48 11.53
N ARG A 209 2.67 2.66 10.22
CA ARG A 209 1.55 2.93 9.28
C ARG A 209 0.48 1.83 9.27
N VAL A 210 0.85 0.59 9.54
CA VAL A 210 -0.11 -0.53 9.59
C VAL A 210 -1.02 -0.38 10.82
N SER A 211 -0.45 -0.16 12.00
CA SER A 211 -1.24 0.05 13.21
C SER A 211 -2.12 1.30 13.15
N GLN A 212 -1.64 2.39 12.53
CA GLN A 212 -2.46 3.57 12.26
C GLN A 212 -3.73 3.21 11.47
N GLY A 213 -3.59 2.37 10.41
CA GLY A 213 -4.73 1.88 9.65
C GLY A 213 -5.69 1.01 10.48
N ALA A 214 -5.17 0.14 11.34
CA ALA A 214 -5.97 -0.67 12.25
C ALA A 214 -6.74 0.21 13.26
N MET A 215 -6.08 1.23 13.80
CA MET A 215 -6.70 2.20 14.71
C MET A 215 -7.88 2.94 14.08
N GLU A 216 -7.78 3.35 12.80
CA GLU A 216 -8.87 3.99 12.07
C GLU A 216 -10.14 3.12 12.00
N VAL A 217 -9.99 1.80 11.95
CA VAL A 217 -11.12 0.86 12.00
C VAL A 217 -11.69 0.80 13.42
N LEU A 218 -10.84 0.69 14.43
CA LEU A 218 -11.30 0.59 15.82
C LEU A 218 -12.00 1.88 16.31
N GLU A 219 -11.57 3.05 15.84
CA GLU A 219 -12.24 4.34 16.10
C GLU A 219 -13.69 4.39 15.60
N LYS A 220 -14.07 3.51 14.66
CA LYS A 220 -15.44 3.36 14.15
C LYS A 220 -16.24 2.29 14.90
N THR A 221 -15.69 1.72 15.97
CA THR A 221 -16.33 0.70 16.80
C THR A 221 -16.53 1.18 18.22
N ASN A 222 -17.24 0.39 19.04
CA ASN A 222 -17.42 0.65 20.46
C ASN A 222 -16.30 0.07 21.34
N ILE A 223 -15.20 -0.41 20.73
CA ILE A 223 -14.07 -1.01 21.45
C ILE A 223 -13.19 0.11 22.01
N LYS A 224 -13.05 0.20 23.33
CA LYS A 224 -12.31 1.30 23.98
C LYS A 224 -10.83 0.99 24.12
N LYS A 225 -9.97 1.99 23.88
CA LYS A 225 -8.53 1.87 24.13
C LYS A 225 -8.25 1.93 25.63
N VAL A 226 -7.38 1.01 26.11
CA VAL A 226 -6.87 0.96 27.48
C VAL A 226 -5.33 0.87 27.46
N PHE A 227 -4.69 1.23 28.58
CA PHE A 227 -3.25 1.08 28.74
C PHE A 227 -2.86 -0.40 28.83
N PRO A 228 -1.61 -0.77 28.40
CA PRO A 228 -1.14 -2.15 28.47
C PRO A 228 -1.23 -2.78 29.85
N GLU A 229 -0.89 -2.02 30.91
CA GLU A 229 -0.95 -2.48 32.30
C GLU A 229 -2.40 -2.78 32.73
N ASP A 230 -3.33 -1.90 32.36
CA ASP A 230 -4.75 -2.06 32.67
C ASP A 230 -5.35 -3.25 31.95
N PHE A 231 -4.94 -3.47 30.70
CA PHE A 231 -5.36 -4.64 29.91
C PHE A 231 -4.99 -5.96 30.61
N LEU A 232 -3.82 -6.02 31.25
CA LEU A 232 -3.37 -7.19 31.98
C LEU A 232 -4.00 -7.31 33.38
N ALA A 233 -4.18 -6.17 34.07
CA ALA A 233 -4.54 -6.17 35.48
C ALA A 233 -6.05 -6.11 35.76
N LYS A 234 -6.83 -5.50 34.82
CA LYS A 234 -8.24 -5.19 35.08
C LYS A 234 -9.20 -6.07 34.28
N GLU A 235 -10.37 -6.32 34.85
CA GLU A 235 -11.53 -6.81 34.12
C GLU A 235 -12.41 -5.64 33.68
N PHE A 236 -13.03 -5.79 32.51
CA PHE A 236 -13.86 -4.76 31.89
C PHE A 236 -15.27 -5.33 31.61
N ASN A 237 -16.29 -4.48 31.72
CA ASN A 237 -17.68 -4.78 31.37
C ASN A 237 -18.08 -4.17 30.02
N PHE A 238 -17.11 -3.84 29.18
CA PHE A 238 -17.23 -3.34 27.80
C PHE A 238 -16.01 -3.77 26.98
N PRO A 239 -16.13 -3.92 25.65
CA PRO A 239 -15.04 -4.31 24.77
C PRO A 239 -13.86 -3.34 24.85
N VAL A 240 -12.65 -3.87 24.96
CA VAL A 240 -11.42 -3.07 25.04
C VAL A 240 -10.36 -3.54 24.07
N PHE A 241 -9.47 -2.63 23.72
CA PHE A 241 -8.22 -2.98 23.04
C PHE A 241 -7.03 -2.27 23.66
N THR A 242 -5.86 -2.88 23.52
CA THR A 242 -4.58 -2.22 23.81
C THR A 242 -3.67 -2.26 22.60
N GLN A 243 -2.86 -1.22 22.45
CA GLN A 243 -1.81 -1.14 21.45
C GLN A 243 -0.46 -1.24 22.16
N LEU A 244 0.33 -2.22 21.73
CA LEU A 244 1.66 -2.50 22.30
C LEU A 244 2.75 -2.01 21.35
N ASP A 245 3.68 -1.24 21.87
CA ASP A 245 4.99 -1.07 21.24
C ASP A 245 5.93 -2.21 21.66
N VAL A 246 7.07 -2.35 21.01
CA VAL A 246 7.99 -3.46 21.26
C VAL A 246 8.47 -3.50 22.72
N GLU A 247 8.63 -2.34 23.35
CA GLU A 247 9.04 -2.19 24.75
C GLU A 247 8.00 -2.69 25.77
N ASP A 248 6.72 -2.79 25.37
CA ASP A 248 5.66 -3.29 26.25
C ASP A 248 5.72 -4.82 26.43
N TYR A 249 6.35 -5.54 25.49
CA TYR A 249 6.37 -7.00 25.49
C TYR A 249 7.74 -7.64 25.22
N ILE A 250 8.81 -6.83 25.14
CA ILE A 250 10.20 -7.30 25.09
C ILE A 250 10.94 -6.74 26.28
N LYS A 251 11.66 -7.58 27.00
CA LYS A 251 12.47 -7.20 28.16
C LYS A 251 13.90 -7.68 28.01
N ARG A 252 14.84 -6.93 28.59
CA ARG A 252 16.22 -7.39 28.71
C ARG A 252 16.33 -8.46 29.79
N ASP A 253 17.12 -9.47 29.53
CA ASP A 253 17.35 -10.59 30.47
C ASP A 253 18.20 -10.17 31.68
N ASP A 254 18.96 -9.08 31.54
CA ASP A 254 19.78 -8.49 32.60
C ASP A 254 19.02 -7.48 33.47
N ASN A 255 17.71 -7.33 33.29
CA ASN A 255 16.82 -6.40 33.99
C ASN A 255 17.18 -4.91 33.83
N GLN A 256 18.04 -4.54 32.88
CA GLN A 256 18.26 -3.13 32.54
C GLN A 256 17.12 -2.58 31.69
N SER A 257 17.07 -1.24 31.54
CA SER A 257 16.07 -0.57 30.73
C SER A 257 16.16 -1.00 29.26
N PHE A 258 14.99 -1.17 28.60
CA PHE A 258 14.88 -1.51 27.19
C PHE A 258 15.47 -0.40 26.32
N ASN A 259 16.28 -0.79 25.33
CA ASN A 259 16.77 0.11 24.27
C ASN A 259 16.34 -0.45 22.91
N LYS A 260 15.51 0.32 22.21
CA LYS A 260 14.92 -0.08 20.93
C LYS A 260 15.96 -0.27 19.82
N SER A 261 17.00 0.59 19.80
CA SER A 261 18.07 0.50 18.80
C SER A 261 18.93 -0.75 19.01
N ASP A 262 19.29 -1.02 20.28
CA ASP A 262 20.10 -2.18 20.62
C ASP A 262 19.35 -3.47 20.30
N PHE A 263 18.07 -3.56 20.66
CA PHE A 263 17.22 -4.70 20.35
C PHE A 263 17.12 -5.00 18.86
N PHE A 264 16.94 -3.96 18.02
CA PHE A 264 16.85 -4.17 16.58
C PHE A 264 18.19 -4.49 15.91
N ASN A 265 19.31 -4.07 16.50
CA ASN A 265 20.64 -4.39 16.00
C ASN A 265 21.11 -5.79 16.43
N ASP A 266 20.89 -6.14 17.69
CA ASP A 266 21.19 -7.49 18.23
C ASP A 266 20.14 -7.87 19.28
N PRO A 267 19.18 -8.75 18.95
CA PRO A 267 18.13 -9.17 19.87
C PRO A 267 18.58 -10.20 20.93
N LYS A 268 19.85 -10.59 20.95
CA LYS A 268 20.38 -11.48 21.99
C LYS A 268 20.31 -10.81 23.37
N GLY A 269 19.95 -11.58 24.39
CA GLY A 269 19.76 -11.06 25.75
C GLY A 269 18.46 -10.30 25.95
N TYR A 270 17.47 -10.55 25.07
CA TYR A 270 16.10 -10.06 25.23
C TYR A 270 15.10 -11.22 25.18
N SER A 271 14.10 -11.16 26.03
CA SER A 271 13.02 -12.16 26.11
C SER A 271 11.65 -11.52 25.89
N SER A 272 10.74 -12.29 25.32
CA SER A 272 9.38 -11.84 25.06
C SER A 272 8.44 -12.15 26.23
N THR A 273 7.68 -11.16 26.65
CA THR A 273 6.56 -11.30 27.62
C THR A 273 5.19 -11.25 26.95
N PHE A 274 5.15 -11.30 25.60
CA PHE A 274 3.91 -11.18 24.81
C PHE A 274 2.85 -12.22 25.18
N MET A 275 3.26 -13.40 25.65
CA MET A 275 2.32 -14.47 26.02
C MET A 275 1.29 -14.04 27.07
N SER A 276 1.66 -13.13 27.98
CA SER A 276 0.73 -12.59 28.98
C SER A 276 -0.44 -11.83 28.36
N TYR A 277 -0.19 -11.13 27.25
CA TYR A 277 -1.22 -10.45 26.47
C TYR A 277 -2.01 -11.43 25.60
N ALA A 278 -1.33 -12.35 24.94
CA ALA A 278 -1.95 -13.33 24.05
C ALA A 278 -2.97 -14.22 24.78
N GLN A 279 -2.66 -14.63 26.01
CA GLN A 279 -3.57 -15.47 26.83
C GLN A 279 -4.85 -14.73 27.26
N LYS A 280 -4.83 -13.40 27.31
CA LYS A 280 -5.97 -12.58 27.70
C LYS A 280 -6.76 -12.04 26.52
N ALA A 281 -6.21 -12.13 25.31
CA ALA A 281 -6.80 -11.57 24.11
C ALA A 281 -7.73 -12.57 23.41
N ASP A 282 -8.92 -12.12 23.03
CA ASP A 282 -9.82 -12.84 22.14
C ASP A 282 -9.42 -12.68 20.66
N LEU A 283 -8.76 -11.55 20.33
CA LEU A 283 -8.29 -11.23 19.00
C LEU A 283 -6.95 -10.53 19.06
N TYR A 284 -6.04 -10.95 18.19
CA TYR A 284 -4.73 -10.33 17.99
C TYR A 284 -4.58 -9.82 16.57
N VAL A 285 -4.18 -8.56 16.41
CA VAL A 285 -3.88 -7.91 15.12
C VAL A 285 -2.41 -7.50 15.09
N ALA A 286 -1.59 -8.27 14.37
CA ALA A 286 -0.17 -7.98 14.19
C ALA A 286 0.01 -6.85 13.17
N CYS A 287 0.50 -5.68 13.62
CA CYS A 287 0.75 -4.51 12.78
C CYS A 287 2.24 -4.16 12.65
N HIS A 288 3.11 -5.12 12.86
CA HIS A 288 4.55 -5.01 12.68
C HIS A 288 5.04 -5.99 11.61
N TYR A 289 6.22 -5.70 11.08
CA TYR A 289 6.87 -6.51 10.05
C TYR A 289 8.25 -6.90 10.56
#